data_e49d21b655a12c1e32e6e617849c387b
#
_entry.id   e49d21b655a12c1e32e6e617849c387b
#
_cell.length_a   1.000
_cell.length_b   1.000
_cell.length_c   1.000
_cell.angle_alpha   90.00
_cell.angle_beta   90.00
_cell.angle_gamma   90.00
#
_symmetry.space_group_name_H-M   'P 1'
#
loop_
_entity.id
_entity.type
_entity.pdbx_description
1 polymer ?
#
loop_
_entity_poly.entity_id
_entity_poly.type
_entity_poly.pdbx_seq_one_letter_code
_entity_poly.pdbx_strand_id
1 'polypeptide(L)'
;LNNDGQLDLLFGGYDDKIHVWDPVANELLPGWPVDLGFNILSEPLIADLDGDGQVEVLAARKTGKIFGLESDGSMMTNFPIAVDGSIESTPAIEDIDNDGDLEIIVGSTSGLEVIDIKSSAELMDSWSMYRGTMHRTGVYDASVMSAGSSEIIPKKFYVSQNYPNPFNPSTSFYIDMPEAGNLSVKVFDVNGRVIKELINTYVNSGRVQARWSGKNDFDMMSPTGIYFLRVETSTNYHVQKLALVK
;
A
#
# COMPACT_ATOMS: atom_id res chain seq x y z
N LEU A 1 -18.13 -5.16 0.11
CA LEU A 1 -18.64 -4.08 0.95
C LEU A 1 -19.66 -4.53 2.01
N ASN A 2 -20.48 -5.52 1.71
CA ASN A 2 -21.55 -6.01 2.60
C ASN A 2 -21.11 -7.10 3.60
N ASN A 3 -19.84 -7.45 3.63
CA ASN A 3 -19.23 -8.48 4.50
C ASN A 3 -19.85 -9.90 4.33
N ASP A 4 -20.38 -10.25 3.17
CA ASP A 4 -20.94 -11.58 2.90
C ASP A 4 -19.89 -12.61 2.46
N GLY A 5 -18.62 -12.18 2.34
CA GLY A 5 -17.51 -13.02 1.89
C GLY A 5 -17.42 -13.22 0.38
N GLN A 6 -18.21 -12.49 -0.40
CA GLN A 6 -18.15 -12.44 -1.87
C GLN A 6 -17.47 -11.14 -2.33
N LEU A 7 -17.00 -11.12 -3.56
CA LEU A 7 -16.44 -9.92 -4.16
C LEU A 7 -17.53 -9.09 -4.83
N ASP A 8 -17.61 -7.82 -4.48
CA ASP A 8 -18.44 -6.84 -5.14
C ASP A 8 -17.70 -6.13 -6.28
N LEU A 9 -18.43 -5.63 -7.26
CA LEU A 9 -17.88 -4.80 -8.32
C LEU A 9 -18.16 -3.32 -8.01
N LEU A 10 -17.10 -2.56 -7.79
CA LEU A 10 -17.14 -1.12 -7.54
C LEU A 10 -16.63 -0.37 -8.78
N PHE A 11 -17.41 0.57 -9.31
CA PHE A 11 -17.02 1.37 -10.46
C PHE A 11 -17.71 2.72 -10.52
N GLY A 12 -17.01 3.72 -11.09
CA GLY A 12 -17.58 5.01 -11.45
C GLY A 12 -18.09 4.99 -12.90
N GLY A 13 -19.10 5.79 -13.18
CA GLY A 13 -19.73 5.88 -14.49
C GLY A 13 -19.75 7.29 -15.10
N TYR A 14 -20.09 7.38 -16.39
CA TYR A 14 -20.42 8.62 -17.08
C TYR A 14 -21.84 9.12 -16.76
N ASP A 15 -22.58 8.37 -15.95
CA ASP A 15 -23.91 8.70 -15.46
C ASP A 15 -23.86 9.43 -14.12
N ASP A 16 -22.70 10.01 -13.78
CA ASP A 16 -22.44 10.79 -12.58
C ASP A 16 -22.51 9.99 -11.26
N LYS A 17 -22.47 8.66 -11.34
CA LYS A 17 -22.70 7.77 -10.20
C LYS A 17 -21.54 6.84 -9.91
N ILE A 18 -21.46 6.45 -8.65
CA ILE A 18 -20.68 5.28 -8.19
C ILE A 18 -21.66 4.13 -8.00
N HIS A 19 -21.28 2.99 -8.54
CA HIS A 19 -22.06 1.75 -8.48
C HIS A 19 -21.32 0.71 -7.66
N VAL A 20 -22.06 -0.02 -6.83
CA VAL A 20 -21.60 -1.26 -6.20
C VAL A 20 -22.56 -2.37 -6.57
N TRP A 21 -22.04 -3.38 -7.25
CA TRP A 21 -22.81 -4.48 -7.80
C TRP A 21 -22.38 -5.79 -7.17
N ASP A 22 -23.32 -6.54 -6.63
CA ASP A 22 -23.12 -7.94 -6.23
C ASP A 22 -23.28 -8.87 -7.43
N PRO A 23 -22.21 -9.49 -7.93
CA PRO A 23 -22.30 -10.38 -9.09
C PRO A 23 -22.97 -11.72 -8.79
N VAL A 24 -23.07 -12.12 -7.52
CA VAL A 24 -23.71 -13.36 -7.08
C VAL A 24 -25.22 -13.18 -6.99
N ALA A 25 -25.67 -12.13 -6.29
CA ALA A 25 -27.07 -11.75 -6.23
C ALA A 25 -27.56 -11.16 -7.56
N ASN A 26 -26.66 -10.69 -8.41
CA ASN A 26 -26.93 -10.03 -9.69
C ASN A 26 -27.78 -8.76 -9.52
N GLU A 27 -27.45 -7.96 -8.51
CA GLU A 27 -28.13 -6.72 -8.20
C GLU A 27 -27.18 -5.67 -7.59
N LEU A 28 -27.60 -4.43 -7.52
CA LEU A 28 -26.88 -3.38 -6.80
C LEU A 28 -27.01 -3.60 -5.29
N LEU A 29 -25.96 -3.30 -4.54
CA LEU A 29 -26.06 -3.29 -3.09
C LEU A 29 -27.06 -2.23 -2.60
N PRO A 30 -27.72 -2.47 -1.45
CA PRO A 30 -28.57 -1.47 -0.83
C PRO A 30 -27.86 -0.12 -0.62
N GLY A 31 -28.52 0.98 -0.97
CA GLY A 31 -27.93 2.32 -0.90
C GLY A 31 -27.19 2.77 -2.17
N TRP A 32 -26.91 1.85 -3.07
CA TRP A 32 -26.24 2.12 -4.35
C TRP A 32 -27.20 2.06 -5.55
N PRO A 33 -26.96 2.82 -6.64
CA PRO A 33 -25.80 3.70 -6.88
C PRO A 33 -25.94 5.06 -6.20
N VAL A 34 -24.80 5.71 -5.88
CA VAL A 34 -24.75 7.06 -5.32
C VAL A 34 -24.45 8.08 -6.40
N ASP A 35 -25.31 9.10 -6.53
CA ASP A 35 -25.12 10.20 -7.49
C ASP A 35 -24.20 11.28 -6.90
N LEU A 36 -23.06 11.52 -7.56
CA LEU A 36 -22.08 12.53 -7.16
C LEU A 36 -22.16 13.80 -8.01
N GLY A 37 -23.10 13.89 -8.94
CA GLY A 37 -23.44 15.08 -9.72
C GLY A 37 -22.43 15.44 -10.81
N PHE A 38 -21.51 14.56 -11.18
CA PHE A 38 -20.58 14.68 -12.30
C PHE A 38 -19.83 13.36 -12.56
N ASN A 39 -19.34 13.18 -13.78
CA ASN A 39 -18.65 11.96 -14.22
C ASN A 39 -17.50 11.57 -13.28
N ILE A 40 -17.44 10.31 -12.93
CA ILE A 40 -16.38 9.70 -12.15
C ILE A 40 -15.44 8.97 -13.11
N LEU A 41 -14.29 9.55 -13.36
CA LEU A 41 -13.30 9.06 -14.32
C LEU A 41 -12.11 8.37 -13.65
N SER A 42 -11.88 8.67 -12.36
CA SER A 42 -10.88 8.00 -11.55
C SER A 42 -11.40 6.65 -11.07
N GLU A 43 -10.51 5.74 -10.79
CA GLU A 43 -10.83 4.49 -10.11
C GLU A 43 -11.27 4.81 -8.67
N PRO A 44 -12.43 4.33 -8.21
CA PRO A 44 -12.78 4.44 -6.80
C PRO A 44 -11.84 3.60 -5.94
N LEU A 45 -11.57 4.06 -4.73
CA LEU A 45 -10.69 3.39 -3.78
C LEU A 45 -11.51 2.87 -2.60
N ILE A 46 -10.95 1.90 -1.89
CA ILE A 46 -11.56 1.29 -0.71
C ILE A 46 -10.53 1.27 0.41
N ALA A 47 -10.89 1.77 1.58
CA ALA A 47 -10.11 1.67 2.82
C ALA A 47 -11.04 1.88 4.03
N ASP A 48 -10.64 1.38 5.18
CA ASP A 48 -11.22 1.78 6.47
C ASP A 48 -10.67 3.18 6.81
N LEU A 49 -11.44 4.21 6.50
CA LEU A 49 -11.00 5.61 6.58
C LEU A 49 -11.23 6.22 7.96
N ASP A 50 -12.09 5.63 8.78
CA ASP A 50 -12.43 6.17 10.09
C ASP A 50 -12.09 5.23 11.27
N GLY A 51 -11.57 4.05 10.97
CA GLY A 51 -11.07 3.09 11.95
C GLY A 51 -12.17 2.31 12.65
N ASP A 52 -13.36 2.20 12.06
CA ASP A 52 -14.49 1.47 12.64
C ASP A 52 -14.48 -0.03 12.30
N GLY A 53 -13.57 -0.46 11.43
CA GLY A 53 -13.39 -1.84 10.97
C GLY A 53 -14.31 -2.22 9.82
N GLN A 54 -15.03 -1.27 9.23
CA GLN A 54 -15.70 -1.41 7.95
C GLN A 54 -14.89 -0.64 6.89
N VAL A 55 -15.20 -0.84 5.63
CA VAL A 55 -14.48 -0.15 4.55
C VAL A 55 -15.39 0.88 3.89
N GLU A 56 -14.81 2.04 3.60
CA GLU A 56 -15.45 3.15 2.92
C GLU A 56 -14.98 3.21 1.47
N VAL A 57 -15.78 3.88 0.66
CA VAL A 57 -15.49 4.15 -0.75
C VAL A 57 -15.03 5.58 -0.91
N LEU A 58 -13.80 5.79 -1.41
CA LEU A 58 -13.30 7.09 -1.79
C LEU A 58 -13.45 7.27 -3.30
N ALA A 59 -14.12 8.34 -3.72
CA ALA A 59 -14.30 8.67 -5.13
C ALA A 59 -13.88 10.10 -5.43
N ALA A 60 -13.05 10.29 -6.45
CA ALA A 60 -12.62 11.61 -6.88
C ALA A 60 -13.38 12.05 -8.13
N ARG A 61 -13.94 13.26 -8.06
CA ARG A 61 -14.66 13.90 -9.16
C ARG A 61 -13.77 14.89 -9.89
N LYS A 62 -13.81 14.87 -11.22
CA LYS A 62 -12.98 15.75 -12.07
C LYS A 62 -13.05 17.23 -11.66
N THR A 63 -14.16 17.70 -11.11
CA THR A 63 -14.35 19.11 -10.71
C THR A 63 -13.73 19.45 -9.35
N GLY A 64 -12.72 18.72 -8.89
CA GLY A 64 -11.96 19.03 -7.67
C GLY A 64 -12.71 18.70 -6.38
N LYS A 65 -13.44 17.59 -6.34
CA LYS A 65 -14.04 17.11 -5.10
C LYS A 65 -13.73 15.63 -4.87
N ILE A 66 -13.45 15.31 -3.64
CA ILE A 66 -13.25 13.94 -3.15
C ILE A 66 -14.43 13.62 -2.24
N PHE A 67 -15.06 12.48 -2.46
CA PHE A 67 -16.20 11.98 -1.71
C PHE A 67 -15.75 10.74 -0.93
N GLY A 68 -16.11 10.68 0.35
CA GLY A 68 -16.02 9.49 1.17
C GLY A 68 -17.44 8.99 1.42
N LEU A 69 -17.68 7.72 1.15
CA LEU A 69 -19.00 7.09 1.24
C LEU A 69 -18.87 5.84 2.13
N GLU A 70 -19.77 5.73 3.08
CA GLU A 70 -19.92 4.53 3.91
C GLU A 70 -20.30 3.31 3.04
N SER A 71 -20.17 2.14 3.60
CA SER A 71 -20.53 0.88 2.93
C SER A 71 -21.98 0.83 2.43
N ASP A 72 -22.88 1.58 3.07
CA ASP A 72 -24.30 1.71 2.69
C ASP A 72 -24.58 2.85 1.69
N GLY A 73 -23.53 3.51 1.18
CA GLY A 73 -23.63 4.63 0.23
C GLY A 73 -23.95 5.98 0.86
N SER A 74 -24.10 6.09 2.16
CA SER A 74 -24.26 7.38 2.83
C SER A 74 -22.95 8.18 2.81
N MET A 75 -23.04 9.52 2.87
CA MET A 75 -21.87 10.38 2.88
C MET A 75 -21.21 10.37 4.24
N MET A 76 -19.89 10.12 4.29
CA MET A 76 -19.09 10.25 5.49
C MET A 76 -19.10 11.67 6.05
N THR A 77 -18.91 11.79 7.35
CA THR A 77 -18.71 13.08 8.01
C THR A 77 -17.45 13.77 7.46
N ASN A 78 -17.50 15.09 7.29
CA ASN A 78 -16.44 15.94 6.71
C ASN A 78 -16.17 15.76 5.20
N PHE A 79 -16.92 14.94 4.50
CA PHE A 79 -16.92 14.87 3.04
C PHE A 79 -18.15 15.60 2.45
N PRO A 80 -18.06 16.07 1.18
CA PRO A 80 -16.92 15.99 0.29
C PRO A 80 -15.84 17.02 0.60
N ILE A 81 -14.58 16.64 0.37
CA ILE A 81 -13.42 17.53 0.50
C ILE A 81 -13.18 18.24 -0.84
N ALA A 82 -12.94 19.55 -0.78
CA ALA A 82 -12.60 20.34 -1.97
C ALA A 82 -11.09 20.39 -2.18
N VAL A 83 -10.67 20.19 -3.43
CA VAL A 83 -9.29 20.24 -3.91
C VAL A 83 -9.19 21.32 -4.98
N ASP A 84 -8.11 22.07 -4.99
CA ASP A 84 -7.88 23.08 -6.00
C ASP A 84 -7.60 22.46 -7.38
N GLY A 85 -8.32 22.94 -8.40
CA GLY A 85 -8.17 22.48 -9.78
C GLY A 85 -8.97 21.21 -10.12
N SER A 86 -8.65 20.62 -11.25
CA SER A 86 -9.30 19.39 -11.72
C SER A 86 -8.51 18.15 -11.32
N ILE A 87 -9.20 17.13 -10.82
CA ILE A 87 -8.61 15.82 -10.53
C ILE A 87 -8.78 14.95 -11.78
N GLU A 88 -7.68 14.53 -12.38
CA GLU A 88 -7.66 13.71 -13.60
C GLU A 88 -6.99 12.33 -13.38
N SER A 89 -6.50 12.08 -12.19
CA SER A 89 -5.88 10.82 -11.78
C SER A 89 -6.63 10.17 -10.62
N THR A 90 -6.42 8.89 -10.43
CA THR A 90 -6.86 8.20 -9.23
C THR A 90 -6.01 8.69 -8.05
N PRO A 91 -6.61 9.09 -6.92
CA PRO A 91 -5.89 9.36 -5.68
C PRO A 91 -5.14 8.14 -5.17
N ALA A 92 -4.41 8.30 -4.08
CA ALA A 92 -3.90 7.19 -3.29
C ALA A 92 -4.21 7.44 -1.81
N ILE A 93 -4.29 6.37 -1.03
CA ILE A 93 -4.49 6.40 0.41
C ILE A 93 -3.31 5.66 1.04
N GLU A 94 -2.63 6.27 1.99
CA GLU A 94 -1.48 5.67 2.69
C GLU A 94 -1.22 6.44 3.99
N ASP A 95 -0.70 5.81 5.03
CA ASP A 95 -0.10 6.46 6.19
C ASP A 95 1.36 6.82 5.83
N ILE A 96 1.58 8.06 5.35
CA ILE A 96 2.88 8.49 4.79
C ILE A 96 3.84 9.04 5.84
N ASP A 97 3.33 9.49 6.98
CA ASP A 97 4.17 10.01 8.07
C ASP A 97 4.29 9.06 9.27
N ASN A 98 3.56 7.93 9.23
CA ASN A 98 3.54 6.86 10.22
C ASN A 98 3.05 7.32 11.58
N ASP A 99 2.03 8.15 11.61
CA ASP A 99 1.37 8.61 12.83
C ASP A 99 0.11 7.77 13.19
N GLY A 100 -0.31 6.87 12.30
CA GLY A 100 -1.43 5.95 12.47
C GLY A 100 -2.75 6.47 11.93
N ASP A 101 -2.74 7.62 11.26
CA ASP A 101 -3.85 8.15 10.48
C ASP A 101 -3.59 7.89 8.98
N LEU A 102 -4.60 7.97 8.15
CA LEU A 102 -4.45 7.81 6.70
C LEU A 102 -4.46 9.17 5.99
N GLU A 103 -3.59 9.33 4.98
CA GLU A 103 -3.59 10.48 4.09
C GLU A 103 -4.17 10.14 2.73
N ILE A 104 -4.98 11.07 2.20
CA ILE A 104 -5.39 11.06 0.78
C ILE A 104 -4.38 11.89 -0.01
N ILE A 105 -3.70 11.25 -0.94
CA ILE A 105 -2.73 11.88 -1.82
C ILE A 105 -3.39 12.05 -3.19
N VAL A 106 -3.58 13.30 -3.62
CA VAL A 106 -4.28 13.62 -4.86
C VAL A 106 -3.49 14.57 -5.75
N GLY A 107 -3.37 14.21 -7.01
CA GLY A 107 -2.85 15.07 -8.07
C GLY A 107 -3.98 15.82 -8.77
N SER A 108 -3.85 17.14 -8.85
CA SER A 108 -4.78 18.01 -9.58
C SER A 108 -4.05 18.86 -10.61
N THR A 109 -4.79 19.61 -11.42
CA THR A 109 -4.18 20.60 -12.35
C THR A 109 -3.50 21.75 -11.62
N SER A 110 -3.74 21.93 -10.32
CA SER A 110 -3.10 22.95 -9.48
C SER A 110 -1.86 22.42 -8.74
N GLY A 111 -1.66 21.11 -8.67
CA GLY A 111 -0.51 20.48 -8.03
C GLY A 111 -0.83 19.18 -7.31
N LEU A 112 0.01 18.83 -6.34
CA LEU A 112 -0.16 17.71 -5.43
C LEU A 112 -0.70 18.22 -4.11
N GLU A 113 -1.75 17.60 -3.62
CA GLU A 113 -2.28 17.84 -2.28
C GLU A 113 -2.22 16.54 -1.46
N VAL A 114 -1.92 16.69 -0.19
CA VAL A 114 -1.93 15.62 0.80
C VAL A 114 -2.92 16.04 1.90
N ILE A 115 -3.91 15.23 2.11
CA ILE A 115 -5.03 15.52 3.01
C ILE A 115 -5.01 14.46 4.10
N ASP A 116 -4.74 14.88 5.31
CA ASP A 116 -4.70 14.08 6.50
C ASP A 116 -6.15 13.88 7.05
N ILE A 117 -6.54 12.63 7.26
CA ILE A 117 -7.92 12.28 7.65
C ILE A 117 -8.18 12.40 9.16
N LYS A 118 -7.13 12.44 9.98
CA LYS A 118 -7.22 12.58 11.45
C LYS A 118 -8.11 11.54 12.15
N SER A 119 -8.12 10.35 11.64
CA SER A 119 -8.76 9.18 12.25
C SER A 119 -7.80 8.03 12.25
N SER A 120 -7.58 7.40 13.40
CA SER A 120 -6.75 6.19 13.48
C SER A 120 -7.39 5.10 12.62
N ALA A 121 -6.69 4.70 11.58
CA ALA A 121 -7.16 3.76 10.58
C ALA A 121 -6.01 2.89 10.07
N GLU A 122 -6.34 1.73 9.58
CA GLU A 122 -5.36 0.81 9.00
C GLU A 122 -5.75 0.47 7.57
N LEU A 123 -4.75 0.32 6.70
CA LEU A 123 -4.97 -0.15 5.32
C LEU A 123 -5.29 -1.66 5.28
N MET A 124 -6.18 -2.12 6.15
CA MET A 124 -6.69 -3.48 6.11
C MET A 124 -7.80 -3.60 5.06
N ASP A 125 -7.77 -4.68 4.29
CA ASP A 125 -8.78 -4.97 3.25
C ASP A 125 -8.96 -3.84 2.20
N SER A 126 -7.89 -3.08 1.92
CA SER A 126 -7.95 -1.86 1.13
C SER A 126 -7.64 -2.05 -0.36
N TRP A 127 -8.28 -1.25 -1.20
CA TRP A 127 -7.89 -0.95 -2.58
C TRP A 127 -7.46 0.52 -2.63
N SER A 128 -6.29 0.81 -2.08
CA SER A 128 -5.88 2.16 -1.66
C SER A 128 -5.22 3.01 -2.75
N MET A 129 -5.02 2.45 -3.95
CA MET A 129 -4.42 3.18 -5.08
C MET A 129 -4.80 2.57 -6.42
N TYR A 130 -4.44 3.26 -7.51
CA TYR A 130 -4.68 2.78 -8.88
C TYR A 130 -4.22 1.34 -9.09
N ARG A 131 -5.16 0.46 -9.47
CA ARG A 131 -5.00 -1.00 -9.60
C ARG A 131 -4.63 -1.71 -8.30
N GLY A 132 -5.09 -1.18 -7.18
CA GLY A 132 -5.17 -1.79 -5.84
C GLY A 132 -3.90 -1.83 -5.04
N THR A 133 -2.73 -1.95 -5.67
CA THR A 133 -1.46 -2.08 -4.96
C THR A 133 -0.34 -1.30 -5.62
N MET A 134 0.74 -1.05 -4.88
CA MET A 134 1.97 -0.44 -5.39
C MET A 134 2.51 -1.16 -6.64
N HIS A 135 2.25 -2.45 -6.79
CA HIS A 135 2.63 -3.22 -7.98
C HIS A 135 1.66 -3.07 -9.15
N ARG A 136 0.52 -2.39 -8.95
CA ARG A 136 -0.51 -2.14 -9.98
C ARG A 136 -0.96 -3.41 -10.70
N THR A 137 -1.12 -4.49 -9.96
CA THR A 137 -1.49 -5.80 -10.53
C THR A 137 -2.95 -5.85 -10.97
N GLY A 138 -3.81 -5.03 -10.36
CA GLY A 138 -5.24 -5.07 -10.58
C GLY A 138 -5.87 -6.39 -10.12
N VAL A 139 -5.23 -7.08 -9.19
CA VAL A 139 -5.73 -8.33 -8.64
C VAL A 139 -6.01 -8.12 -7.16
N TYR A 140 -7.26 -8.36 -6.78
CA TYR A 140 -7.66 -8.48 -5.40
C TYR A 140 -7.35 -9.92 -4.94
N ASP A 141 -6.52 -10.07 -3.93
CA ASP A 141 -6.25 -11.37 -3.32
C ASP A 141 -6.90 -11.44 -1.94
N ALA A 142 -8.12 -11.97 -1.91
CA ALA A 142 -8.88 -12.13 -0.67
C ALA A 142 -8.16 -12.99 0.40
N SER A 143 -7.16 -13.79 0.00
CA SER A 143 -6.34 -14.54 0.95
C SER A 143 -5.37 -13.65 1.72
N VAL A 144 -5.13 -12.44 1.24
CA VAL A 144 -4.32 -11.41 1.89
C VAL A 144 -5.16 -10.59 2.88
N MET A 145 -6.47 -10.53 2.67
CA MET A 145 -7.39 -9.62 3.33
C MET A 145 -8.25 -10.27 4.43
N SER A 146 -8.43 -11.58 4.44
CA SER A 146 -9.16 -12.27 5.51
C SER A 146 -8.34 -12.51 6.78
N ALA A 147 -7.19 -11.87 6.89
CA ALA A 147 -6.32 -11.98 8.04
C ALA A 147 -6.51 -10.81 9.01
N GLY A 148 -7.64 -10.72 9.65
CA GLY A 148 -7.64 -10.18 11.00
C GLY A 148 -6.52 -10.89 11.77
N SER A 149 -5.36 -10.24 11.91
CA SER A 149 -4.19 -10.65 12.70
C SER A 149 -3.65 -12.10 12.55
N SER A 150 -3.96 -12.82 11.47
CA SER A 150 -3.16 -13.98 11.10
C SER A 150 -2.11 -13.50 10.10
N GLU A 151 -0.88 -13.36 10.54
CA GLU A 151 0.30 -13.15 9.69
C GLU A 151 0.15 -14.00 8.42
N ILE A 152 0.14 -13.33 7.24
CA ILE A 152 0.16 -14.05 5.97
C ILE A 152 1.47 -14.81 5.93
N ILE A 153 1.40 -16.10 6.22
CA ILE A 153 2.56 -16.96 6.15
C ILE A 153 2.88 -17.21 4.69
N PRO A 154 3.94 -16.59 4.13
CA PRO A 154 4.34 -16.81 2.76
C PRO A 154 4.55 -18.28 2.49
N LYS A 155 4.09 -18.81 1.36
CA LYS A 155 4.25 -20.22 1.01
C LYS A 155 5.68 -20.58 0.58
N LYS A 156 6.51 -19.57 0.27
CA LYS A 156 7.89 -19.75 -0.19
C LYS A 156 8.77 -18.62 0.35
N PHE A 157 10.03 -18.96 0.61
CA PHE A 157 11.05 -17.95 0.86
C PHE A 157 11.23 -17.07 -0.39
N TYR A 158 11.15 -15.76 -0.21
CA TYR A 158 11.33 -14.80 -1.28
C TYR A 158 11.98 -13.53 -0.74
N VAL A 159 12.83 -12.90 -1.53
CA VAL A 159 13.42 -11.59 -1.25
C VAL A 159 13.08 -10.68 -2.40
N SER A 160 12.40 -9.57 -2.12
CA SER A 160 12.05 -8.61 -3.16
C SER A 160 13.27 -7.88 -3.70
N GLN A 161 13.17 -7.34 -4.92
CA GLN A 161 14.12 -6.35 -5.38
C GLN A 161 14.10 -5.15 -4.42
N ASN A 162 15.27 -4.60 -4.16
CA ASN A 162 15.34 -3.38 -3.37
C ASN A 162 14.88 -2.17 -4.21
N TYR A 163 14.14 -1.29 -3.59
CA TYR A 163 13.65 -0.07 -4.23
C TYR A 163 13.86 1.14 -3.32
N PRO A 164 14.34 2.26 -3.89
CA PRO A 164 14.89 2.43 -5.24
C PRO A 164 16.20 1.64 -5.46
N ASN A 165 16.57 1.35 -6.73
CA ASN A 165 17.86 0.81 -7.14
C ASN A 165 18.18 1.27 -8.58
N PRO A 166 19.13 2.20 -8.82
CA PRO A 166 20.05 2.81 -7.82
C PRO A 166 19.33 3.65 -6.77
N PHE A 167 19.96 3.84 -5.59
CA PHE A 167 19.36 4.55 -4.46
C PHE A 167 20.28 5.64 -3.88
N ASN A 168 19.64 6.66 -3.22
CA ASN A 168 20.31 7.78 -2.56
C ASN A 168 19.44 8.29 -1.37
N PRO A 169 19.89 8.24 -0.15
CA PRO A 169 20.93 7.35 0.38
C PRO A 169 20.36 6.01 0.85
N SER A 170 19.04 5.78 0.78
CA SER A 170 18.38 4.62 1.36
C SER A 170 17.59 3.79 0.34
N THR A 171 17.49 2.52 0.64
CA THR A 171 16.69 1.55 -0.11
C THR A 171 16.02 0.57 0.83
N SER A 172 14.85 0.08 0.44
CA SER A 172 14.06 -0.88 1.21
C SER A 172 13.79 -2.13 0.39
N PHE A 173 13.54 -3.23 1.05
CA PHE A 173 13.15 -4.52 0.48
C PHE A 173 12.44 -5.33 1.56
N TYR A 174 11.72 -6.37 1.15
CA TYR A 174 11.09 -7.29 2.08
C TYR A 174 11.50 -8.74 1.83
N ILE A 175 11.37 -9.52 2.88
CA ILE A 175 11.74 -10.93 2.94
C ILE A 175 10.53 -11.70 3.41
N ASP A 176 10.06 -12.62 2.59
CA ASP A 176 8.96 -13.50 2.92
C ASP A 176 9.50 -14.77 3.56
N MET A 177 9.10 -15.01 4.81
CA MET A 177 9.49 -16.15 5.62
C MET A 177 8.35 -17.16 5.71
N PRO A 178 8.43 -18.32 5.04
CA PRO A 178 7.37 -19.35 5.08
C PRO A 178 7.27 -20.03 6.46
N GLU A 179 8.32 -19.99 7.23
CA GLU A 179 8.42 -20.58 8.57
C GLU A 179 9.26 -19.69 9.48
N ALA A 180 8.98 -19.76 10.77
CA ALA A 180 9.76 -19.04 11.77
C ALA A 180 11.19 -19.59 11.85
N GLY A 181 12.19 -18.70 12.00
CA GLY A 181 13.58 -19.12 12.04
C GLY A 181 14.56 -17.97 12.21
N ASN A 182 15.85 -18.31 12.28
CA ASN A 182 16.90 -17.31 12.30
C ASN A 182 17.04 -16.66 10.90
N LEU A 183 17.03 -15.34 10.89
CA LEU A 183 17.21 -14.53 9.69
C LEU A 183 18.48 -13.67 9.85
N SER A 184 19.41 -13.81 8.91
CA SER A 184 20.61 -12.97 8.81
C SER A 184 20.57 -12.16 7.52
N VAL A 185 20.65 -10.84 7.64
CA VAL A 185 20.63 -9.91 6.51
C VAL A 185 21.83 -8.99 6.62
N LYS A 186 22.75 -9.09 5.65
CA LYS A 186 24.01 -8.34 5.66
C LYS A 186 24.30 -7.69 4.30
N VAL A 187 24.94 -6.53 4.35
CA VAL A 187 25.43 -5.82 3.18
C VAL A 187 26.95 -5.97 3.10
N PHE A 188 27.44 -6.30 1.92
CA PHE A 188 28.85 -6.52 1.64
C PHE A 188 29.34 -5.54 0.56
N ASP A 189 30.61 -5.19 0.60
CA ASP A 189 31.31 -4.54 -0.51
C ASP A 189 31.71 -5.56 -1.59
N VAL A 190 32.28 -5.06 -2.69
CA VAL A 190 32.75 -5.90 -3.82
C VAL A 190 33.93 -6.84 -3.45
N ASN A 191 34.57 -6.61 -2.31
CA ASN A 191 35.65 -7.45 -1.79
C ASN A 191 35.16 -8.51 -0.79
N GLY A 192 33.83 -8.56 -0.56
CA GLY A 192 33.23 -9.50 0.38
C GLY A 192 33.34 -9.09 1.86
N ARG A 193 33.68 -7.82 2.15
CA ARG A 193 33.71 -7.32 3.53
C ARG A 193 32.30 -6.92 3.94
N VAL A 194 31.91 -7.28 5.16
CA VAL A 194 30.65 -6.83 5.75
C VAL A 194 30.71 -5.31 5.97
N ILE A 195 29.74 -4.61 5.43
CA ILE A 195 29.55 -3.16 5.58
C ILE A 195 28.53 -2.88 6.65
N LYS A 196 27.41 -3.61 6.64
CA LYS A 196 26.31 -3.43 7.59
C LYS A 196 25.62 -4.77 7.86
N GLU A 197 25.38 -5.06 9.12
CA GLU A 197 24.42 -6.06 9.54
C GLU A 197 23.09 -5.38 9.78
N LEU A 198 22.07 -5.73 8.97
CA LEU A 198 20.74 -5.13 9.05
C LEU A 198 19.84 -5.90 10.01
N ILE A 199 19.87 -7.24 9.91
CA ILE A 199 19.07 -8.14 10.74
C ILE A 199 19.93 -9.33 11.12
N ASN A 200 19.88 -9.76 12.37
CA ASN A 200 20.49 -10.99 12.84
C ASN A 200 19.72 -11.47 14.08
N THR A 201 18.54 -12.05 13.86
CA THR A 201 17.67 -12.46 14.95
C THR A 201 16.72 -13.57 14.51
N TYR A 202 16.04 -14.18 15.47
CA TYR A 202 14.93 -15.08 15.22
C TYR A 202 13.69 -14.26 14.85
N VAL A 203 13.03 -14.62 13.75
CA VAL A 203 11.81 -13.98 13.26
C VAL A 203 10.70 -15.02 13.12
N ASN A 204 9.45 -14.57 13.26
CA ASN A 204 8.28 -15.41 12.99
C ASN A 204 8.13 -15.64 11.48
N SER A 205 7.28 -16.60 11.11
CA SER A 205 6.77 -16.69 9.74
C SER A 205 6.03 -15.42 9.38
N GLY A 206 6.12 -14.97 8.13
CA GLY A 206 5.50 -13.72 7.69
C GLY A 206 6.42 -12.89 6.82
N ARG A 207 6.07 -11.62 6.61
CA ARG A 207 6.86 -10.66 5.84
C ARG A 207 7.70 -9.78 6.75
N VAL A 208 9.00 -9.76 6.52
CA VAL A 208 9.96 -8.91 7.23
C VAL A 208 10.42 -7.80 6.30
N GLN A 209 10.19 -6.56 6.69
CA GLN A 209 10.73 -5.40 5.97
C GLN A 209 12.12 -5.05 6.47
N ALA A 210 13.03 -4.72 5.55
CA ALA A 210 14.37 -4.28 5.87
C ALA A 210 14.75 -3.05 5.04
N ARG A 211 15.52 -2.15 5.63
CA ARG A 211 15.99 -0.93 5.02
C ARG A 211 17.49 -0.75 5.24
N TRP A 212 18.20 -0.32 4.20
CA TRP A 212 19.58 0.14 4.31
C TRP A 212 19.69 1.61 3.97
N SER A 213 20.23 2.39 4.88
CA SER A 213 20.42 3.84 4.75
C SER A 213 21.74 4.25 4.10
N GLY A 214 22.46 3.30 3.46
CA GLY A 214 23.77 3.56 2.88
C GLY A 214 24.89 3.76 3.91
N LYS A 215 24.66 3.46 5.19
CA LYS A 215 25.66 3.60 6.26
C LYS A 215 26.24 2.24 6.66
N ASN A 216 27.48 2.27 7.15
CA ASN A 216 28.15 1.10 7.72
C ASN A 216 27.77 0.89 9.20
N ASP A 217 28.35 -0.13 9.86
CA ASP A 217 28.10 -0.43 11.27
C ASP A 217 28.56 0.67 12.24
N PHE A 218 29.42 1.58 11.80
CA PHE A 218 29.87 2.74 12.55
C PHE A 218 29.04 4.00 12.25
N ASP A 219 27.89 3.87 11.62
CA ASP A 219 26.98 4.95 11.21
C ASP A 219 27.57 5.98 10.23
N MET A 220 28.68 5.60 9.56
CA MET A 220 29.32 6.41 8.54
C MET A 220 28.79 6.07 7.16
N MET A 221 28.56 7.10 6.31
CA MET A 221 28.11 6.93 4.94
C MET A 221 29.10 6.12 4.11
N SER A 222 28.61 5.07 3.50
CA SER A 222 29.38 4.25 2.58
C SER A 222 29.65 5.00 1.26
N PRO A 223 30.77 4.75 0.57
CA PRO A 223 31.06 5.35 -0.75
C PRO A 223 30.00 4.98 -1.80
N THR A 224 29.83 5.84 -2.81
CA THR A 224 29.10 5.48 -4.04
C THR A 224 29.72 4.23 -4.65
N GLY A 225 28.88 3.25 -5.00
CA GLY A 225 29.38 2.00 -5.54
C GLY A 225 28.36 0.86 -5.55
N ILE A 226 28.86 -0.31 -5.91
CA ILE A 226 28.12 -1.56 -5.90
C ILE A 226 28.33 -2.27 -4.58
N TYR A 227 27.24 -2.77 -4.02
CA TYR A 227 27.17 -3.57 -2.82
C TYR A 227 26.36 -4.83 -3.09
N PHE A 228 26.48 -5.81 -2.22
CA PHE A 228 25.73 -7.04 -2.28
C PHE A 228 24.94 -7.24 -0.97
N LEU A 229 23.64 -7.36 -1.09
CA LEU A 229 22.79 -7.82 -0.02
C LEU A 229 22.84 -9.34 0.01
N ARG A 230 23.06 -9.90 1.19
CA ARG A 230 22.95 -11.33 1.45
C ARG A 230 21.89 -11.58 2.53
N VAL A 231 20.96 -12.44 2.20
CA VAL A 231 19.88 -12.88 3.09
C VAL A 231 20.02 -14.38 3.30
N GLU A 232 20.12 -14.81 4.53
CA GLU A 232 20.33 -16.21 4.90
C GLU A 232 19.35 -16.63 6.00
N THR A 233 18.80 -17.82 5.83
CA THR A 233 18.09 -18.57 6.88
C THR A 233 18.77 -19.91 7.07
N SER A 234 18.25 -20.78 7.94
CA SER A 234 18.75 -22.15 8.11
C SER A 234 18.70 -22.99 6.82
N THR A 235 17.77 -22.68 5.92
CA THR A 235 17.47 -23.49 4.71
C THR A 235 17.56 -22.71 3.42
N ASN A 236 17.58 -21.38 3.45
CA ASN A 236 17.52 -20.54 2.26
C ASN A 236 18.66 -19.55 2.22
N TYR A 237 19.07 -19.21 1.00
CA TYR A 237 20.14 -18.26 0.70
C TYR A 237 19.76 -17.40 -0.49
N HIS A 238 19.92 -16.08 -0.38
CA HIS A 238 19.68 -15.14 -1.49
C HIS A 238 20.73 -14.05 -1.52
N VAL A 239 21.15 -13.66 -2.72
CA VAL A 239 22.06 -12.52 -2.95
C VAL A 239 21.52 -11.65 -4.05
N GLN A 240 21.52 -10.33 -3.82
CA GLN A 240 21.20 -9.35 -4.86
C GLN A 240 22.14 -8.14 -4.84
N LYS A 241 22.26 -7.49 -5.99
CA LYS A 241 23.10 -6.31 -6.18
C LYS A 241 22.36 -5.04 -5.78
N LEU A 242 23.03 -4.19 -5.02
CA LEU A 242 22.59 -2.87 -4.62
C LEU A 242 23.51 -1.81 -5.27
N ALA A 243 22.95 -0.72 -5.79
CA ALA A 243 23.71 0.38 -6.38
C ALA A 243 23.47 1.69 -5.61
N LEU A 244 24.43 2.08 -4.77
CA LEU A 244 24.39 3.34 -4.02
C LEU A 244 24.97 4.46 -4.89
N VAL A 245 24.21 5.53 -5.05
CA VAL A 245 24.64 6.77 -5.72
C VAL A 245 24.52 7.95 -4.76
N LYS A 246 25.29 8.99 -4.98
CA LYS A 246 25.23 10.24 -4.20
C LYS A 246 24.83 11.39 -5.10
#